data_afc9d01f7d85d7aa93a62b29c45a962e
#
_entry.id   afc9d01f7d85d7aa93a62b29c45a962e
#
_cell.length_a   1.000
_cell.length_b   1.000
_cell.length_c   1.000
_cell.angle_alpha   90.00
_cell.angle_beta   90.00
_cell.angle_gamma   90.00
#
_symmetry.space_group_name_H-M   'P 1'
#
loop_
_entity.id
_entity.type
_entity.pdbx_description
1 polymer ?
#
loop_
_entity_poly.entity_id
_entity_poly.type
_entity_poly.pdbx_seq_one_letter_code
_entity_poly.pdbx_strand_id
1 'polypeptide(L)'
;YDVESTSYASKNYNGLGGDVLAEISAACTKEDIDMGLYLSPWDIHEPSYGNNSPGDYNEFYNNQLKEILGNNKYGNGGKFVEIWMDGAKGGGADPQDYTIDKWYETITKYEGEECLIFGAGPYASVRWIGNENGEAADETWSKSILTEDNKIKNDPSQREDDFKGDPTDHFSNGYAEGNKWTVPEVDARITSGWFWGNGKSTPKSMEQLANMYFSSVGRNAPLLLNIPPNNKGTVDDAILNRVKEFGNAVKETFTNNIAAGKNVSCTASEVR
;
A
#
# COMPACT_ATOMS: atom_id res chain seq x y z
N TYR A 1 -6.72 -2.92 16.77
CA TYR A 1 -7.67 -1.86 17.11
C TYR A 1 -8.73 -2.35 18.09
N ASP A 2 -9.52 -1.44 18.59
CA ASP A 2 -10.65 -1.77 19.47
C ASP A 2 -11.84 -2.22 18.64
N VAL A 3 -11.96 -3.53 18.44
CA VAL A 3 -12.89 -4.18 17.50
C VAL A 3 -13.96 -4.99 18.24
N GLU A 4 -15.16 -5.00 17.70
CA GLU A 4 -16.28 -5.81 18.18
C GLU A 4 -16.44 -7.11 17.41
N SER A 5 -16.09 -7.13 16.12
CA SER A 5 -16.25 -8.27 15.21
C SER A 5 -15.36 -9.48 15.55
N THR A 6 -14.25 -9.28 16.27
CA THR A 6 -13.37 -10.39 16.68
C THR A 6 -12.72 -10.14 18.05
N SER A 7 -12.44 -11.24 18.78
CA SER A 7 -11.62 -11.17 20.00
C SER A 7 -10.11 -11.09 19.73
N TYR A 8 -9.68 -11.34 18.50
CA TYR A 8 -8.28 -11.25 18.08
C TYR A 8 -7.89 -9.81 17.79
N ALA A 9 -7.66 -9.05 18.84
CA ALA A 9 -7.33 -7.63 18.78
C ALA A 9 -6.26 -7.26 19.78
N SER A 10 -5.50 -6.19 19.50
CA SER A 10 -4.38 -5.71 20.35
C SER A 10 -4.81 -5.44 21.79
N LYS A 11 -6.03 -4.95 22.03
CA LYS A 11 -6.57 -4.72 23.37
C LYS A 11 -6.67 -5.98 24.23
N ASN A 12 -6.81 -7.14 23.59
CA ASN A 12 -6.99 -8.44 24.25
C ASN A 12 -5.68 -9.22 24.39
N TYR A 13 -4.58 -8.71 23.82
CA TYR A 13 -3.30 -9.42 23.82
C TYR A 13 -2.50 -9.14 25.08
N ASN A 14 -2.24 -10.17 25.88
CA ASN A 14 -1.31 -10.27 27.03
C ASN A 14 -0.78 -8.95 27.61
N GLY A 15 -1.64 -8.08 28.15
CA GLY A 15 -1.24 -6.89 28.88
C GLY A 15 -0.80 -5.70 28.03
N LEU A 16 -0.85 -5.77 26.71
CA LEU A 16 -0.66 -4.59 25.87
C LEU A 16 -1.85 -3.65 25.98
N GLY A 17 -3.07 -4.17 26.12
CA GLY A 17 -4.27 -3.45 26.58
C GLY A 17 -4.65 -2.18 25.82
N GLY A 18 -3.99 -1.87 24.70
CA GLY A 18 -4.13 -0.61 23.97
C GLY A 18 -4.77 -0.76 22.59
N ASP A 19 -5.26 0.32 22.06
CA ASP A 19 -5.72 0.47 20.70
C ASP A 19 -4.61 1.11 19.85
N VAL A 20 -3.75 0.24 19.28
CA VAL A 20 -2.57 0.67 18.49
C VAL A 20 -2.97 1.56 17.32
N LEU A 21 -4.10 1.25 16.65
CA LEU A 21 -4.56 2.05 15.52
C LEU A 21 -4.95 3.46 15.95
N ALA A 22 -5.63 3.60 17.09
CA ALA A 22 -6.00 4.91 17.63
C ALA A 22 -4.77 5.73 18.04
N GLU A 23 -3.75 5.09 18.65
CA GLU A 23 -2.53 5.76 19.04
C GLU A 23 -1.72 6.27 17.84
N ILE A 24 -1.60 5.45 16.79
CA ILE A 24 -0.96 5.87 15.53
C ILE A 24 -1.77 6.99 14.87
N SER A 25 -3.09 6.87 14.81
CA SER A 25 -3.98 7.90 14.25
C SER A 25 -3.83 9.25 14.95
N ALA A 26 -3.78 9.24 16.28
CA ALA A 26 -3.53 10.45 17.06
C ALA A 26 -2.14 11.06 16.79
N ALA A 27 -1.13 10.22 16.60
CA ALA A 27 0.20 10.68 16.22
C ALA A 27 0.22 11.29 14.81
N CYS A 28 -0.41 10.65 13.82
CA CYS A 28 -0.54 11.18 12.47
C CYS A 28 -1.25 12.54 12.45
N THR A 29 -2.36 12.66 13.19
CA THR A 29 -3.09 13.94 13.33
C THR A 29 -2.22 15.03 13.96
N LYS A 30 -1.45 14.69 15.01
CA LYS A 30 -0.58 15.64 15.69
C LYS A 30 0.56 16.16 14.80
N GLU A 31 1.12 15.30 13.97
CA GLU A 31 2.27 15.62 13.11
C GLU A 31 1.84 16.04 11.69
N ASP A 32 0.53 16.13 11.43
CA ASP A 32 -0.08 16.46 10.12
C ASP A 32 0.43 15.54 9.00
N ILE A 33 0.38 14.23 9.27
CA ILE A 33 0.78 13.18 8.32
C ILE A 33 -0.47 12.45 7.86
N ASP A 34 -0.69 12.38 6.55
CA ASP A 34 -1.74 11.55 5.98
C ASP A 34 -1.55 10.09 6.36
N MET A 35 -2.66 9.39 6.58
CA MET A 35 -2.64 8.01 7.05
C MET A 35 -3.35 7.09 6.06
N GLY A 36 -2.68 6.02 5.65
CA GLY A 36 -3.30 4.88 4.97
C GLY A 36 -3.62 3.75 5.93
N LEU A 37 -4.47 2.84 5.51
CA LEU A 37 -4.86 1.64 6.26
C LEU A 37 -4.52 0.38 5.46
N TYR A 38 -3.68 -0.50 6.04
CA TYR A 38 -3.49 -1.85 5.54
C TYR A 38 -4.49 -2.80 6.23
N LEU A 39 -5.35 -3.41 5.46
CA LEU A 39 -6.25 -4.47 5.92
C LEU A 39 -6.28 -5.58 4.85
N SER A 40 -5.51 -6.65 5.08
CA SER A 40 -5.46 -7.77 4.13
C SER A 40 -6.80 -8.49 4.04
N PRO A 41 -7.29 -8.77 2.83
CA PRO A 41 -8.44 -9.67 2.65
C PRO A 41 -8.14 -11.13 2.98
N TRP A 42 -6.87 -11.52 3.11
CA TRP A 42 -6.50 -12.87 3.51
C TRP A 42 -6.27 -12.95 5.02
N ASP A 43 -7.18 -13.63 5.71
CA ASP A 43 -7.11 -13.87 7.16
C ASP A 43 -7.39 -15.33 7.50
N ILE A 44 -6.31 -16.13 7.58
CA ILE A 44 -6.40 -17.56 7.95
C ILE A 44 -6.77 -17.80 9.41
N HIS A 45 -6.77 -16.76 10.25
CA HIS A 45 -7.18 -16.86 11.65
C HIS A 45 -8.69 -16.82 11.81
N GLU A 46 -9.37 -16.17 10.88
CA GLU A 46 -10.83 -16.05 10.92
C GLU A 46 -11.51 -17.37 10.49
N PRO A 47 -12.31 -18.03 11.38
CA PRO A 47 -12.93 -19.32 11.07
C PRO A 47 -13.89 -19.29 9.88
N SER A 48 -14.43 -18.14 9.52
CA SER A 48 -15.32 -17.99 8.35
C SER A 48 -14.57 -17.88 7.02
N TYR A 49 -13.22 -17.80 7.03
CA TYR A 49 -12.44 -17.71 5.81
C TYR A 49 -12.51 -19.00 4.99
N GLY A 50 -12.78 -18.87 3.71
CA GLY A 50 -12.89 -19.94 2.73
C GLY A 50 -14.33 -20.20 2.30
N ASN A 51 -14.55 -20.47 1.01
CA ASN A 51 -15.90 -20.68 0.43
C ASN A 51 -16.70 -21.82 1.06
N ASN A 52 -16.03 -22.77 1.70
CA ASN A 52 -16.65 -23.91 2.37
C ASN A 52 -16.67 -23.79 3.90
N SER A 53 -16.19 -22.68 4.45
CA SER A 53 -16.15 -22.44 5.88
C SER A 53 -17.51 -22.00 6.42
N PRO A 54 -17.80 -22.23 7.71
CA PRO A 54 -19.06 -21.77 8.32
C PRO A 54 -19.03 -20.23 8.48
N GLY A 55 -20.13 -19.58 8.12
CA GLY A 55 -20.28 -18.13 8.25
C GLY A 55 -20.07 -17.39 6.92
N ASP A 56 -20.02 -16.09 7.00
CA ASP A 56 -19.82 -15.18 5.85
C ASP A 56 -18.59 -14.32 6.07
N TYR A 57 -17.47 -14.74 5.50
CA TYR A 57 -16.20 -13.99 5.58
C TYR A 57 -16.29 -12.60 4.96
N ASN A 58 -17.05 -12.47 3.87
CA ASN A 58 -17.20 -11.19 3.21
C ASN A 58 -17.92 -10.16 4.09
N GLU A 59 -18.94 -10.61 4.83
CA GLU A 59 -19.61 -9.75 5.81
C GLU A 59 -18.70 -9.44 7.01
N PHE A 60 -17.93 -10.42 7.50
CA PHE A 60 -16.92 -10.21 8.56
C PHE A 60 -15.93 -9.13 8.16
N TYR A 61 -15.30 -9.25 6.98
CA TYR A 61 -14.33 -8.25 6.49
C TYR A 61 -14.98 -6.87 6.30
N ASN A 62 -16.18 -6.83 5.72
CA ASN A 62 -16.93 -5.60 5.54
C ASN A 62 -17.29 -4.92 6.88
N ASN A 63 -17.56 -5.70 7.92
CA ASN A 63 -17.82 -5.17 9.25
C ASN A 63 -16.55 -4.57 9.87
N GLN A 64 -15.37 -5.18 9.67
CA GLN A 64 -14.11 -4.56 10.06
C GLN A 64 -13.89 -3.20 9.36
N LEU A 65 -14.14 -3.13 8.04
CA LEU A 65 -14.10 -1.85 7.33
C LEU A 65 -15.05 -0.82 7.95
N LYS A 66 -16.30 -1.19 8.21
CA LYS A 66 -17.28 -0.29 8.85
C LYS A 66 -16.85 0.17 10.25
N GLU A 67 -16.30 -0.73 11.06
CA GLU A 67 -15.83 -0.41 12.40
C GLU A 67 -14.66 0.57 12.39
N ILE A 68 -13.72 0.40 11.46
CA ILE A 68 -12.54 1.26 11.35
C ILE A 68 -12.91 2.58 10.70
N LEU A 69 -13.47 2.55 9.49
CA LEU A 69 -13.72 3.75 8.68
C LEU A 69 -14.90 4.59 9.22
N GLY A 70 -15.84 3.96 9.93
CA GLY A 70 -16.96 4.65 10.58
C GLY A 70 -16.62 5.33 11.91
N ASN A 71 -15.37 5.19 12.38
CA ASN A 71 -14.96 5.72 13.68
C ASN A 71 -13.92 6.83 13.52
N ASN A 72 -14.30 8.05 13.80
CA ASN A 72 -13.49 9.26 13.63
C ASN A 72 -12.22 9.35 14.53
N LYS A 73 -11.99 8.38 15.41
CA LYS A 73 -10.73 8.28 16.16
C LYS A 73 -9.59 7.67 15.33
N TYR A 74 -9.90 7.03 14.20
CA TYR A 74 -8.93 6.40 13.31
C TYR A 74 -8.62 7.28 12.10
N GLY A 75 -7.41 7.16 11.58
CA GLY A 75 -6.93 8.00 10.48
C GLY A 75 -6.44 9.38 10.91
N ASN A 76 -5.95 10.19 9.98
CA ASN A 76 -5.60 11.58 10.23
C ASN A 76 -6.89 12.42 10.27
N GLY A 77 -7.24 12.98 11.44
CA GLY A 77 -8.48 13.74 11.60
C GLY A 77 -9.74 12.93 11.30
N GLY A 78 -9.71 11.61 11.46
CA GLY A 78 -10.84 10.72 11.19
C GLY A 78 -10.92 10.24 9.74
N LYS A 79 -9.85 10.37 8.95
CA LYS A 79 -9.81 10.02 7.53
C LYS A 79 -8.55 9.23 7.15
N PHE A 80 -8.72 8.31 6.21
CA PHE A 80 -7.65 7.61 5.53
C PHE A 80 -7.56 8.08 4.08
N VAL A 81 -6.32 8.23 3.59
CA VAL A 81 -6.07 8.61 2.19
C VAL A 81 -5.95 7.40 1.27
N GLU A 82 -5.67 6.23 1.84
CA GLU A 82 -5.51 4.99 1.09
C GLU A 82 -5.93 3.77 1.91
N ILE A 83 -6.60 2.82 1.27
CA ILE A 83 -6.89 1.49 1.82
C ILE A 83 -6.09 0.46 1.02
N TRP A 84 -5.17 -0.20 1.71
CA TRP A 84 -4.25 -1.17 1.12
C TRP A 84 -4.75 -2.60 1.35
N MET A 85 -5.23 -3.23 0.28
CA MET A 85 -5.75 -4.61 0.30
C MET A 85 -4.72 -5.55 -0.35
N ASP A 86 -3.94 -6.23 0.48
CA ASP A 86 -2.95 -7.20 0.04
C ASP A 86 -3.63 -8.43 -0.58
N GLY A 87 -3.35 -8.68 -1.86
CA GLY A 87 -3.88 -9.85 -2.57
C GLY A 87 -3.08 -11.13 -2.33
N ALA A 88 -1.92 -11.06 -1.65
CA ALA A 88 -1.07 -12.22 -1.40
C ALA A 88 -1.77 -13.23 -0.48
N LYS A 89 -1.66 -14.51 -0.85
CA LYS A 89 -2.16 -15.65 -0.06
C LYS A 89 -1.03 -16.64 0.17
N GLY A 90 -1.02 -17.28 1.34
CA GLY A 90 -0.07 -18.36 1.61
C GLY A 90 -0.35 -19.59 0.75
N GLY A 91 0.68 -20.38 0.48
CA GLY A 91 0.51 -21.65 -0.25
C GLY A 91 -0.47 -22.59 0.45
N GLY A 92 -1.45 -23.12 -0.30
CA GLY A 92 -2.48 -24.00 0.22
C GLY A 92 -3.63 -23.28 0.95
N ALA A 93 -3.74 -21.94 0.80
CA ALA A 93 -4.89 -21.19 1.32
C ALA A 93 -6.20 -21.68 0.67
N ASP A 94 -7.27 -21.80 1.48
CA ASP A 94 -8.58 -22.12 0.96
C ASP A 94 -9.07 -21.06 -0.02
N PRO A 95 -9.76 -21.45 -1.09
CA PRO A 95 -10.39 -20.50 -2.01
C PRO A 95 -11.41 -19.64 -1.25
N GLN A 96 -11.35 -18.33 -1.48
CA GLN A 96 -12.30 -17.36 -0.96
C GLN A 96 -12.68 -16.37 -2.08
N ASP A 97 -13.94 -16.34 -2.43
CA ASP A 97 -14.49 -15.36 -3.36
C ASP A 97 -14.78 -14.06 -2.59
N TYR A 98 -14.24 -12.95 -3.07
CA TYR A 98 -14.36 -11.66 -2.41
C TYR A 98 -15.46 -10.80 -3.02
N THR A 99 -16.30 -10.19 -2.18
CA THR A 99 -17.33 -9.22 -2.61
C THR A 99 -16.75 -7.80 -2.66
N ILE A 100 -15.79 -7.58 -3.55
CA ILE A 100 -15.06 -6.31 -3.69
C ILE A 100 -16.02 -5.12 -3.89
N ASP A 101 -17.11 -5.29 -4.64
CA ASP A 101 -18.12 -4.25 -4.86
C ASP A 101 -18.67 -3.69 -3.54
N LYS A 102 -19.04 -4.57 -2.61
CA LYS A 102 -19.58 -4.16 -1.30
C LYS A 102 -18.52 -3.46 -0.43
N TRP A 103 -17.28 -3.91 -0.52
CA TRP A 103 -16.18 -3.30 0.21
C TRP A 103 -15.87 -1.91 -0.33
N TYR A 104 -15.87 -1.77 -1.66
CA TYR A 104 -15.72 -0.48 -2.32
C TYR A 104 -16.83 0.51 -1.90
N GLU A 105 -18.09 0.08 -1.94
CA GLU A 105 -19.22 0.90 -1.46
C GLU A 105 -19.03 1.35 -0.01
N THR A 106 -18.53 0.47 0.86
CA THR A 106 -18.25 0.80 2.26
C THR A 106 -17.12 1.82 2.37
N ILE A 107 -16.02 1.63 1.66
CA ILE A 107 -14.88 2.56 1.67
C ILE A 107 -15.34 3.93 1.15
N THR A 108 -16.00 3.98 0.00
CA THR A 108 -16.46 5.24 -0.60
C THR A 108 -17.45 5.98 0.28
N LYS A 109 -18.33 5.24 0.97
CA LYS A 109 -19.31 5.81 1.91
C LYS A 109 -18.65 6.57 3.06
N TYR A 110 -17.57 6.03 3.62
CA TYR A 110 -16.92 6.59 4.81
C TYR A 110 -15.78 7.56 4.46
N GLU A 111 -14.97 7.24 3.45
CA GLU A 111 -13.79 8.01 3.09
C GLU A 111 -14.00 8.95 1.89
N GLY A 112 -14.99 8.65 1.04
CA GLY A 112 -15.22 9.39 -0.21
C GLY A 112 -14.48 8.76 -1.40
N GLU A 113 -14.74 9.31 -2.59
CA GLU A 113 -14.14 8.82 -3.86
C GLU A 113 -12.65 9.20 -4.01
N GLU A 114 -12.18 10.14 -3.21
CA GLU A 114 -10.77 10.58 -3.21
C GLU A 114 -9.84 9.60 -2.50
N CYS A 115 -10.38 8.68 -1.68
CA CYS A 115 -9.58 7.66 -1.01
C CYS A 115 -9.03 6.66 -2.03
N LEU A 116 -7.72 6.51 -2.02
CA LEU A 116 -7.03 5.57 -2.91
C LEU A 116 -7.28 4.13 -2.46
N ILE A 117 -7.36 3.21 -3.42
CA ILE A 117 -7.54 1.78 -3.15
C ILE A 117 -6.46 1.00 -3.88
N PHE A 118 -5.62 0.31 -3.10
CA PHE A 118 -4.59 -0.58 -3.61
C PHE A 118 -5.15 -2.00 -3.75
N GLY A 119 -4.94 -2.62 -4.91
CA GLY A 119 -5.07 -4.06 -5.12
C GLY A 119 -6.49 -4.62 -5.24
N ALA A 120 -7.52 -3.84 -5.50
CA ALA A 120 -8.92 -4.29 -5.46
C ALA A 120 -9.60 -4.34 -6.84
N GLY A 121 -9.05 -5.10 -7.76
CA GLY A 121 -9.69 -5.35 -9.06
C GLY A 121 -10.11 -4.07 -9.79
N PRO A 122 -11.36 -3.99 -10.31
CA PRO A 122 -11.81 -2.87 -11.14
C PRO A 122 -11.87 -1.53 -10.40
N TYR A 123 -11.88 -1.55 -9.08
CA TYR A 123 -11.94 -0.36 -8.22
C TYR A 123 -10.57 0.14 -7.79
N ALA A 124 -9.49 -0.60 -8.08
CA ALA A 124 -8.14 -0.17 -7.76
C ALA A 124 -7.81 1.18 -8.42
N SER A 125 -7.35 2.14 -7.63
CA SER A 125 -6.75 3.40 -8.07
C SER A 125 -5.22 3.38 -7.95
N VAL A 126 -4.70 2.39 -7.21
CA VAL A 126 -3.27 2.10 -7.07
C VAL A 126 -3.02 0.66 -7.47
N ARG A 127 -2.01 0.42 -8.29
CA ARG A 127 -1.58 -0.92 -8.66
C ARG A 127 -0.20 -1.23 -8.10
N TRP A 128 0.02 -2.48 -7.75
CA TRP A 128 1.34 -2.97 -7.40
C TRP A 128 2.26 -3.00 -8.62
N ILE A 129 3.52 -2.62 -8.43
CA ILE A 129 4.52 -2.59 -9.51
C ILE A 129 5.02 -3.99 -9.93
N GLY A 130 4.66 -5.06 -9.22
CA GLY A 130 5.03 -6.42 -9.53
C GLY A 130 6.31 -6.94 -8.88
N ASN A 131 7.00 -6.15 -8.08
CA ASN A 131 8.19 -6.54 -7.33
C ASN A 131 8.34 -5.76 -6.03
N GLU A 132 9.19 -6.25 -5.12
CA GLU A 132 9.52 -5.63 -3.82
C GLU A 132 10.95 -5.08 -3.77
N ASN A 133 11.54 -4.79 -4.93
CA ASN A 133 12.93 -4.37 -5.03
C ASN A 133 13.13 -2.85 -4.87
N GLY A 134 12.05 -2.09 -4.86
CA GLY A 134 12.12 -0.63 -4.85
C GLY A 134 12.34 -0.05 -6.26
N GLU A 135 11.87 -0.74 -7.30
CA GLU A 135 12.18 -0.41 -8.68
C GLU A 135 10.94 -0.51 -9.58
N ALA A 136 10.61 0.58 -10.28
CA ALA A 136 9.66 0.63 -11.37
C ALA A 136 10.38 0.45 -12.72
N ALA A 137 9.64 0.11 -13.78
CA ALA A 137 10.16 0.07 -15.14
C ALA A 137 10.69 1.44 -15.59
N ASP A 138 11.58 1.45 -16.56
CA ASP A 138 12.11 2.70 -17.13
C ASP A 138 11.01 3.56 -17.76
N GLU A 139 9.98 2.92 -18.31
CA GLU A 139 8.77 3.56 -18.82
C GLU A 139 7.57 3.07 -18.01
N THR A 140 6.95 3.95 -17.23
CA THR A 140 5.85 3.63 -16.31
C THR A 140 4.68 4.60 -16.53
N TRP A 141 3.52 4.03 -16.89
CA TRP A 141 2.28 4.77 -17.12
C TRP A 141 1.33 4.61 -15.94
N SER A 142 0.72 5.71 -15.50
CA SER A 142 -0.31 5.69 -14.46
C SER A 142 -1.69 5.29 -15.02
N LYS A 143 -1.71 4.28 -15.87
CA LYS A 143 -2.91 3.79 -16.53
C LYS A 143 -2.93 2.28 -16.62
N SER A 144 -4.13 1.71 -16.44
CA SER A 144 -4.46 0.31 -16.69
C SER A 144 -5.55 0.20 -17.75
N ILE A 145 -5.76 -0.99 -18.27
CA ILE A 145 -6.88 -1.28 -19.16
C ILE A 145 -7.98 -1.94 -18.32
N LEU A 146 -9.12 -1.25 -18.21
CA LEU A 146 -10.36 -1.83 -17.72
C LEU A 146 -11.09 -2.45 -18.90
N THR A 147 -11.32 -3.76 -18.84
CA THR A 147 -11.99 -4.54 -19.88
C THR A 147 -13.51 -4.37 -19.83
N GLU A 148 -14.22 -4.77 -20.90
CA GLU A 148 -15.68 -4.66 -21.01
C GLU A 148 -16.42 -5.51 -19.94
N ASP A 149 -15.79 -6.60 -19.45
CA ASP A 149 -16.31 -7.42 -18.36
C ASP A 149 -15.90 -6.90 -16.97
N ASN A 150 -15.50 -5.62 -16.89
CA ASN A 150 -15.16 -4.91 -15.64
C ASN A 150 -13.99 -5.54 -14.87
N LYS A 151 -12.95 -5.98 -15.56
CA LYS A 151 -11.71 -6.48 -14.98
C LYS A 151 -10.51 -5.62 -15.38
N ILE A 152 -9.53 -5.54 -14.51
CA ILE A 152 -8.24 -4.96 -14.88
C ILE A 152 -7.44 -6.01 -15.65
N LYS A 153 -7.03 -5.66 -16.85
CA LYS A 153 -6.17 -6.53 -17.67
C LYS A 153 -4.84 -6.75 -16.95
N ASN A 154 -4.46 -8.01 -16.75
CA ASN A 154 -3.25 -8.41 -16.03
C ASN A 154 -3.21 -7.98 -14.56
N ASP A 155 -4.36 -7.91 -13.89
CA ASP A 155 -4.42 -7.69 -12.44
C ASP A 155 -3.81 -8.91 -11.71
N PRO A 156 -2.78 -8.71 -10.86
CA PRO A 156 -2.14 -9.82 -10.13
C PRO A 156 -3.09 -10.51 -9.16
N SER A 157 -4.04 -9.79 -8.59
CA SER A 157 -5.03 -10.36 -7.66
C SER A 157 -5.99 -11.35 -8.32
N GLN A 158 -6.07 -11.35 -9.66
CA GLN A 158 -6.95 -12.21 -10.46
C GLN A 158 -6.23 -13.40 -11.11
N ARG A 159 -4.94 -13.56 -10.88
CA ARG A 159 -4.19 -14.72 -11.38
C ARG A 159 -4.36 -15.91 -10.44
N GLU A 160 -4.96 -16.98 -10.95
CA GLU A 160 -5.09 -18.24 -10.21
C GLU A 160 -3.76 -19.00 -10.05
N ASP A 161 -2.78 -18.77 -10.92
CA ASP A 161 -1.47 -19.42 -10.86
C ASP A 161 -0.36 -18.58 -11.47
N ASP A 162 0.77 -18.51 -10.75
CA ASP A 162 2.09 -18.11 -11.21
C ASP A 162 2.40 -16.60 -11.31
N PHE A 163 3.00 -16.10 -10.25
CA PHE A 163 4.01 -15.03 -10.28
C PHE A 163 5.28 -15.38 -11.11
N LYS A 164 5.15 -16.18 -12.14
CA LYS A 164 6.24 -16.37 -13.09
C LYS A 164 6.14 -15.26 -14.11
N GLY A 165 7.03 -14.28 -13.93
CA GLY A 165 7.12 -13.08 -14.73
C GLY A 165 6.85 -13.29 -16.20
N ASP A 166 5.73 -12.74 -16.66
CA ASP A 166 5.55 -12.44 -18.06
C ASP A 166 6.58 -11.35 -18.39
N PRO A 167 7.53 -11.58 -19.32
CA PRO A 167 8.52 -10.59 -19.72
C PRO A 167 7.90 -9.35 -20.40
N THR A 168 6.60 -9.36 -20.65
CA THR A 168 5.81 -8.20 -21.08
C THR A 168 5.13 -7.51 -19.90
N ASP A 169 5.83 -7.35 -18.82
CA ASP A 169 5.36 -7.00 -17.48
C ASP A 169 4.55 -5.68 -17.42
N HIS A 170 3.28 -5.79 -17.79
CA HIS A 170 2.34 -4.67 -17.77
C HIS A 170 2.01 -4.15 -16.36
N PHE A 171 2.36 -4.88 -15.30
CA PHE A 171 2.24 -4.37 -13.94
C PHE A 171 3.22 -3.24 -13.71
N SER A 172 4.47 -3.46 -14.10
CA SER A 172 5.50 -2.45 -13.98
C SER A 172 5.23 -1.27 -14.91
N ASN A 173 4.98 -1.54 -16.18
CA ASN A 173 4.87 -0.50 -17.21
C ASN A 173 3.52 0.21 -17.22
N GLY A 174 2.42 -0.49 -16.93
CA GLY A 174 1.08 0.00 -17.23
C GLY A 174 0.85 0.10 -18.75
N TYR A 175 -0.08 0.95 -19.18
CA TYR A 175 -0.47 1.08 -20.58
C TYR A 175 -0.58 2.54 -21.00
N ALA A 176 0.14 2.95 -22.04
CA ALA A 176 0.03 4.30 -22.62
C ALA A 176 -1.40 4.60 -23.07
N GLU A 177 -2.06 3.61 -23.69
CA GLU A 177 -3.43 3.65 -24.19
C GLU A 177 -4.50 3.27 -23.14
N GLY A 178 -4.09 3.09 -21.88
CA GLY A 178 -4.98 2.68 -20.80
C GLY A 178 -6.17 3.65 -20.64
N ASN A 179 -7.33 3.08 -20.30
CA ASN A 179 -8.60 3.79 -20.15
C ASN A 179 -9.00 4.02 -18.68
N LYS A 180 -8.22 3.49 -17.73
CA LYS A 180 -8.43 3.67 -16.29
C LYS A 180 -7.18 4.21 -15.64
N TRP A 181 -7.33 5.28 -14.86
CA TRP A 181 -6.24 5.81 -14.04
C TRP A 181 -5.93 4.85 -12.90
N THR A 182 -4.67 4.44 -12.79
CA THR A 182 -4.12 3.63 -11.70
C THR A 182 -2.68 4.03 -11.46
N VAL A 183 -2.42 4.56 -10.27
CA VAL A 183 -1.06 4.95 -9.88
C VAL A 183 -0.22 3.68 -9.67
N PRO A 184 0.95 3.53 -10.29
CA PRO A 184 1.86 2.45 -9.96
C PRO A 184 2.50 2.73 -8.60
N GLU A 185 2.49 1.78 -7.67
CA GLU A 185 3.15 1.91 -6.38
C GLU A 185 4.25 0.88 -6.21
N VAL A 186 5.40 1.37 -5.77
CA VAL A 186 6.58 0.55 -5.45
C VAL A 186 6.63 0.35 -3.96
N ASP A 187 6.45 -0.87 -3.51
CA ASP A 187 6.66 -1.27 -2.13
C ASP A 187 8.07 -1.84 -1.93
N ALA A 188 8.72 -1.44 -0.86
CA ALA A 188 10.08 -1.86 -0.56
C ALA A 188 10.37 -1.81 0.94
N ARG A 189 11.46 -2.45 1.34
CA ARG A 189 11.86 -2.58 2.74
C ARG A 189 13.12 -1.79 3.01
N ILE A 190 13.15 -1.01 4.10
CA ILE A 190 14.38 -0.35 4.54
C ILE A 190 15.42 -1.33 5.07
N THR A 191 14.99 -2.52 5.52
CA THR A 191 15.83 -3.63 5.99
C THR A 191 15.75 -4.84 5.06
N SER A 192 16.39 -5.95 5.40
CA SER A 192 16.35 -7.19 4.61
C SER A 192 15.03 -7.98 4.75
N GLY A 193 14.11 -7.56 5.63
CA GLY A 193 12.82 -8.20 5.85
C GLY A 193 11.71 -7.22 6.14
N TRP A 194 10.46 -7.65 5.97
CA TRP A 194 9.27 -6.87 6.29
C TRP A 194 9.08 -6.65 7.79
N PHE A 195 9.48 -7.62 8.60
CA PHE A 195 9.31 -7.59 10.04
C PHE A 195 10.65 -7.48 10.77
N TRP A 196 10.61 -6.90 11.96
CA TRP A 196 11.75 -6.79 12.86
C TRP A 196 12.20 -8.15 13.39
N GLY A 197 13.49 -8.27 13.73
CA GLY A 197 14.08 -9.46 14.36
C GLY A 197 14.91 -10.32 13.40
N ASN A 198 15.43 -11.44 13.92
CA ASN A 198 16.24 -12.42 13.17
C ASN A 198 17.44 -11.82 12.41
N GLY A 199 18.12 -10.81 13.00
CA GLY A 199 19.25 -10.11 12.38
C GLY A 199 18.90 -9.22 11.19
N LYS A 200 17.61 -8.90 11.01
CA LYS A 200 17.11 -8.10 9.88
C LYS A 200 16.95 -6.61 10.21
N SER A 201 17.56 -6.14 11.30
CA SER A 201 17.43 -4.73 11.76
C SER A 201 18.45 -3.78 11.14
N THR A 202 19.35 -4.24 10.28
CA THR A 202 20.32 -3.38 9.60
C THR A 202 19.65 -2.66 8.44
N PRO A 203 19.61 -1.32 8.44
CA PRO A 203 19.02 -0.58 7.33
C PRO A 203 19.91 -0.61 6.10
N LYS A 204 19.31 -0.48 4.93
CA LYS A 204 20.01 -0.28 3.66
C LYS A 204 20.91 0.95 3.70
N SER A 205 21.95 0.97 2.86
CA SER A 205 22.83 2.12 2.71
C SER A 205 22.09 3.31 2.08
N MET A 206 22.64 4.51 2.23
CA MET A 206 22.11 5.71 1.57
C MET A 206 22.11 5.57 0.05
N GLU A 207 23.13 4.94 -0.52
CA GLU A 207 23.20 4.66 -1.96
C GLU A 207 22.06 3.74 -2.41
N GLN A 208 21.75 2.68 -1.65
CA GLN A 208 20.65 1.80 -1.96
C GLN A 208 19.29 2.52 -1.88
N LEU A 209 19.08 3.35 -0.86
CA LEU A 209 17.84 4.12 -0.72
C LEU A 209 17.70 5.20 -1.80
N ALA A 210 18.78 5.86 -2.17
CA ALA A 210 18.79 6.82 -3.27
C ALA A 210 18.45 6.13 -4.60
N ASN A 211 19.06 4.97 -4.88
CA ASN A 211 18.74 4.19 -6.07
C ASN A 211 17.25 3.78 -6.09
N MET A 212 16.70 3.30 -4.96
CA MET A 212 15.27 3.00 -4.85
C MET A 212 14.40 4.22 -5.14
N TYR A 213 14.76 5.38 -4.58
CA TYR A 213 14.01 6.62 -4.80
C TYR A 213 13.99 7.05 -6.27
N PHE A 214 15.14 7.04 -6.93
CA PHE A 214 15.22 7.42 -8.34
C PHE A 214 14.65 6.35 -9.28
N SER A 215 14.70 5.07 -8.88
CA SER A 215 14.11 3.98 -9.66
C SER A 215 12.59 3.81 -9.42
N SER A 216 12.01 4.52 -8.46
CA SER A 216 10.57 4.53 -8.19
C SER A 216 9.97 5.91 -8.46
N VAL A 217 10.19 6.88 -7.58
CA VAL A 217 9.67 8.25 -7.71
C VAL A 217 10.18 8.92 -8.99
N GLY A 218 11.45 8.71 -9.33
CA GLY A 218 12.04 9.18 -10.58
C GLY A 218 11.47 8.53 -11.85
N ARG A 219 10.69 7.45 -11.70
CA ARG A 219 10.05 6.70 -12.78
C ARG A 219 8.52 6.70 -12.67
N ASN A 220 7.95 7.77 -12.11
CA ASN A 220 6.50 7.98 -12.02
C ASN A 220 5.76 7.00 -11.08
N ALA A 221 6.43 6.46 -10.05
CA ALA A 221 5.83 5.56 -9.07
C ALA A 221 6.17 6.01 -7.63
N PRO A 222 5.21 6.29 -6.74
CA PRO A 222 5.49 6.54 -5.35
C PRO A 222 6.21 5.35 -4.70
N LEU A 223 7.02 5.65 -3.70
CA LEU A 223 7.75 4.66 -2.92
C LEU A 223 7.09 4.46 -1.55
N LEU A 224 6.49 3.29 -1.35
CA LEU A 224 6.05 2.81 -0.05
C LEU A 224 7.22 2.10 0.64
N LEU A 225 7.90 2.80 1.56
CA LEU A 225 9.06 2.27 2.25
C LEU A 225 8.68 1.69 3.61
N ASN A 226 8.71 0.38 3.76
CA ASN A 226 8.45 -0.29 5.03
C ASN A 226 9.55 0.00 6.06
N ILE A 227 9.12 0.46 7.24
CA ILE A 227 9.94 0.76 8.41
C ILE A 227 9.44 -0.10 9.58
N PRO A 228 10.04 -1.28 9.85
CA PRO A 228 9.49 -2.20 10.83
C PRO A 228 9.66 -1.70 12.26
N PRO A 229 8.58 -1.66 13.07
CA PRO A 229 8.68 -1.43 14.50
C PRO A 229 9.32 -2.65 15.20
N ASN A 230 10.04 -2.39 16.29
CA ASN A 230 10.61 -3.44 17.13
C ASN A 230 9.59 -3.98 18.16
N ASN A 231 10.01 -4.94 18.99
CA ASN A 231 9.15 -5.58 19.98
C ASN A 231 8.72 -4.66 21.16
N LYS A 232 9.16 -3.39 21.15
CA LYS A 232 8.73 -2.35 22.10
C LYS A 232 7.75 -1.36 21.49
N GLY A 233 7.35 -1.57 20.21
CA GLY A 233 6.51 -0.64 19.47
C GLY A 233 7.22 0.64 19.02
N THR A 234 8.56 0.65 19.06
CA THR A 234 9.39 1.77 18.57
C THR A 234 10.23 1.31 17.39
N VAL A 235 10.94 2.22 16.74
CA VAL A 235 11.90 1.91 15.67
C VAL A 235 13.31 1.91 16.26
N ASP A 236 14.13 0.90 15.91
CA ASP A 236 15.52 0.85 16.34
C ASP A 236 16.31 2.08 15.86
N ASP A 237 17.21 2.61 16.71
CA ASP A 237 17.96 3.85 16.44
C ASP A 237 18.69 3.84 15.10
N ALA A 238 19.25 2.71 14.70
CA ALA A 238 19.95 2.58 13.43
C ALA A 238 19.01 2.82 12.23
N ILE A 239 17.80 2.30 12.30
CA ILE A 239 16.76 2.46 11.27
C ILE A 239 16.24 3.89 11.30
N LEU A 240 15.92 4.41 12.50
CA LEU A 240 15.41 5.77 12.68
C LEU A 240 16.39 6.83 12.14
N ASN A 241 17.68 6.67 12.47
CA ASN A 241 18.71 7.59 11.98
C ASN A 241 18.84 7.53 10.46
N ARG A 242 18.77 6.33 9.85
CA ARG A 242 18.80 6.17 8.40
C ARG A 242 17.58 6.79 7.71
N VAL A 243 16.38 6.65 8.27
CA VAL A 243 15.16 7.31 7.77
C VAL A 243 15.32 8.83 7.78
N LYS A 244 15.82 9.39 8.89
CA LYS A 244 16.07 10.83 9.01
C LYS A 244 17.13 11.32 8.01
N GLU A 245 18.24 10.59 7.88
CA GLU A 245 19.31 10.89 6.92
C GLU A 245 18.77 10.90 5.48
N PHE A 246 18.00 9.87 5.13
CA PHE A 246 17.38 9.74 3.81
C PHE A 246 16.37 10.85 3.54
N GLY A 247 15.44 11.11 4.46
CA GLY A 247 14.44 12.18 4.32
C GLY A 247 15.08 13.57 4.19
N ASN A 248 16.14 13.85 4.96
CA ASN A 248 16.89 15.10 4.85
C ASN A 248 17.58 15.22 3.49
N ALA A 249 18.23 14.15 3.00
CA ALA A 249 18.88 14.13 1.71
C ALA A 249 17.90 14.39 0.56
N VAL A 250 16.72 13.77 0.58
CA VAL A 250 15.64 14.02 -0.40
C VAL A 250 15.22 15.49 -0.33
N LYS A 251 14.92 16.00 0.87
CA LYS A 251 14.50 17.39 1.05
C LYS A 251 15.56 18.39 0.55
N GLU A 252 16.82 18.19 0.88
CA GLU A 252 17.93 19.05 0.45
C GLU A 252 18.11 19.02 -1.07
N THR A 253 18.02 17.83 -1.69
CA THR A 253 18.14 17.65 -3.14
C THR A 253 17.12 18.49 -3.91
N PHE A 254 15.87 18.56 -3.42
CA PHE A 254 14.78 19.26 -4.10
C PHE A 254 14.45 20.66 -3.55
N THR A 255 15.25 21.19 -2.64
CA THR A 255 15.05 22.53 -2.09
C THR A 255 15.23 23.61 -3.18
N ASN A 256 16.10 23.39 -4.13
CA ASN A 256 16.48 24.35 -5.16
C ASN A 256 16.03 23.89 -6.54
N ASN A 257 14.93 24.44 -7.04
CA ASN A 257 14.51 24.17 -8.42
C ASN A 257 15.38 24.95 -9.41
N ILE A 258 16.43 24.29 -9.90
CA ILE A 258 17.38 24.91 -10.85
C ILE A 258 16.78 25.26 -12.22
N ALA A 259 15.61 24.69 -12.56
CA ALA A 259 14.87 24.97 -13.79
C ALA A 259 13.90 26.17 -13.63
N ALA A 260 13.59 26.58 -12.40
CA ALA A 260 12.66 27.67 -12.17
C ALA A 260 13.15 28.98 -12.79
N GLY A 261 12.31 29.64 -13.57
CA GLY A 261 12.62 30.91 -14.24
C GLY A 261 13.62 30.80 -15.40
N LYS A 262 13.97 29.59 -15.86
CA LYS A 262 14.81 29.37 -17.03
C LYS A 262 13.99 29.33 -18.31
N ASN A 263 14.53 29.87 -19.39
CA ASN A 263 13.95 29.67 -20.72
C ASN A 263 14.12 28.20 -21.13
N VAL A 264 13.04 27.59 -21.57
CA VAL A 264 13.06 26.23 -22.09
C VAL A 264 12.96 26.27 -23.62
N SER A 265 13.81 25.52 -24.29
CA SER A 265 13.70 25.28 -25.73
C SER A 265 13.62 23.77 -25.99
N CYS A 266 12.79 23.38 -26.91
CA CYS A 266 12.64 21.99 -27.31
C CYS A 266 12.79 21.86 -28.82
N THR A 267 13.50 20.85 -29.29
CA THR A 267 13.64 20.53 -30.72
C THR A 267 12.57 19.54 -31.21
N ALA A 268 11.73 19.02 -30.32
CA ALA A 268 10.61 18.17 -30.68
C ALA A 268 9.48 18.97 -31.31
N SER A 269 8.85 18.41 -32.34
CA SER A 269 7.70 19.02 -33.04
C SER A 269 6.40 18.95 -32.21
N GLU A 270 6.35 18.13 -31.17
CA GLU A 270 5.20 17.98 -30.27
C GLU A 270 5.68 18.02 -28.82
N VAL A 271 5.00 18.82 -27.99
CA VAL A 271 5.11 18.77 -26.53
C VAL A 271 4.03 17.79 -26.06
N ARG A 272 4.44 16.64 -25.52
CA ARG A 272 3.54 15.68 -24.88
C ARG A 272 3.35 15.99 -23.41
#